data_803bc44343dd445e002ed75579733de1
#
_entry.id   803bc44343dd445e002ed75579733de1
#
_cell.length_a   1.000
_cell.length_b   1.000
_cell.length_c   1.000
_cell.angle_alpha   90.00
_cell.angle_beta   90.00
_cell.angle_gamma   90.00
#
_symmetry.space_group_name_H-M   'P 1'
#
loop_
_entity.id
_entity.type
_entity.pdbx_description
1 polymer ?
#
loop_
_entity_poly.entity_id
_entity_poly.type
_entity_poly.pdbx_seq_one_letter_code
_entity_poly.pdbx_strand_id
1 'polypeptide(L)' 'MERMNVVMKMNKKIKEQILAIRNTGLTNMFDTHHVQRIAHNMNFYELVIFIEEHREEYVHFIMYGEA' A
#
# COMPACT_ATOMS: atom_id res chain seq x y z
N MET A 1 -6.47 13.77 19.82
CA MET A 1 -6.37 13.71 19.50
C MET A 1 -5.84 13.29 18.94
N GLU A 2 -6.00 13.01 18.63
CA GLU A 2 -5.75 12.65 18.23
C GLU A 2 -5.15 12.34 17.42
N ARG A 3 -5.03 12.12 17.15
CA ARG A 3 -4.66 11.91 16.53
C ARG A 3 -4.11 11.62 15.65
N MET A 4 -3.88 11.55 15.50
CA MET A 4 -3.55 11.25 14.75
C MET A 4 -3.09 10.54 14.14
N ASN A 5 -3.14 10.17 14.30
CA ASN A 5 -2.83 9.48 13.76
C ASN A 5 -2.82 8.71 13.18
N VAL A 6 -2.74 8.47 13.70
CA VAL A 6 -3.15 7.64 13.13
C VAL A 6 -3.39 7.53 11.90
N VAL A 7 -3.28 7.83 11.79
CA VAL A 7 -3.41 8.13 10.70
C VAL A 7 -2.97 7.40 9.56
N MET A 8 -1.89 6.79 9.54
CA MET A 8 -1.41 6.02 8.43
C MET A 8 -1.85 4.58 8.49
N LYS A 9 -3.03 4.33 9.01
CA LYS A 9 -3.59 3.00 8.94
C LYS A 9 -4.09 2.71 7.53
N MET A 10 -4.16 1.43 7.22
CA MET A 10 -4.71 0.98 5.95
C MET A 10 -6.15 1.46 5.83
N ASN A 11 -6.40 2.38 4.93
CA ASN A 11 -7.74 2.89 4.71
C ASN A 11 -8.26 2.40 3.35
N LYS A 12 -9.51 2.72 3.06
CA LYS A 12 -10.14 2.25 1.83
C LYS A 12 -9.38 2.71 0.60
N LYS A 13 -8.90 3.93 0.60
CA LYS A 13 -8.19 4.47 -0.55
C LYS A 13 -6.89 3.71 -0.80
N ILE A 14 -6.14 3.41 0.26
CA ILE A 14 -4.90 2.66 0.12
C ILE A 14 -5.19 1.25 -0.38
N LYS A 15 -6.24 0.61 0.15
CA LYS A 15 -6.62 -0.72 -0.34
C LYS A 15 -6.95 -0.69 -1.82
N GLU A 16 -7.68 0.31 -2.27
CA GLU A 16 -8.03 0.42 -3.67
C GLU A 16 -6.79 0.62 -4.53
N GLN A 17 -5.84 1.39 -4.05
CA GLN A 17 -4.59 1.61 -4.79
C GLN A 17 -3.79 0.31 -4.88
N ILE A 18 -3.72 -0.46 -3.79
CA ILE A 18 -3.04 -1.76 -3.82
C ILE A 18 -3.69 -2.68 -4.85
N LEU A 19 -5.02 -2.74 -4.83
CA LEU A 19 -5.73 -3.62 -5.76
C LEU A 19 -5.56 -3.16 -7.21
N ALA A 20 -5.49 -1.86 -7.43
CA ALA A 20 -5.25 -1.35 -8.78
C ALA A 20 -3.90 -1.84 -9.31
N ILE A 21 -2.86 -1.79 -8.47
CA ILE A 21 -1.54 -2.28 -8.89
C ILE A 21 -1.58 -3.78 -9.10
N ARG A 22 -2.21 -4.51 -8.18
CA ARG A 22 -2.31 -5.96 -8.33
C ARG A 22 -2.97 -6.34 -9.64
N ASN A 23 -4.00 -5.62 -10.02
CA ASN A 23 -4.74 -5.92 -11.23
C ASN A 23 -3.95 -5.66 -12.51
N THR A 24 -2.85 -4.89 -12.42
CA THR A 24 -2.01 -4.68 -13.60
C THR A 24 -1.23 -5.92 -13.97
N GLY A 25 -0.95 -6.78 -12.99
CA GLY A 25 -0.12 -7.95 -13.23
C GLY A 25 1.34 -7.62 -13.49
N LEU A 26 1.78 -6.41 -13.18
CA LEU A 26 3.13 -5.96 -13.54
C LEU A 26 4.21 -6.38 -12.56
N THR A 27 3.84 -6.79 -11.36
CA THR A 27 4.83 -7.05 -10.34
C THR A 27 4.36 -8.11 -9.35
N ASN A 28 5.33 -8.68 -8.64
CA ASN A 28 5.05 -9.50 -7.47
C ASN A 28 4.71 -8.54 -6.32
N MET A 29 3.51 -8.69 -5.75
CA MET A 29 3.05 -7.75 -4.74
C MET A 29 3.86 -7.80 -3.44
N PHE A 30 4.70 -8.83 -3.26
CA PHE A 30 5.62 -8.87 -2.11
C PHE A 30 6.94 -8.14 -2.38
N ASP A 31 7.18 -7.73 -3.61
CA ASP A 31 8.34 -6.90 -3.93
C ASP A 31 7.99 -5.45 -3.65
N THR A 32 8.15 -5.06 -2.40
CA THR A 32 7.66 -3.77 -1.94
C THR A 32 8.29 -2.59 -2.65
N HIS A 33 9.58 -2.70 -2.98
CA HIS A 33 10.25 -1.59 -3.68
C HIS A 33 9.69 -1.41 -5.08
N HIS A 34 9.42 -2.50 -5.78
CA HIS A 34 8.84 -2.39 -7.11
C HIS A 34 7.41 -1.87 -7.05
N VAL A 35 6.65 -2.35 -6.06
CA VAL A 35 5.28 -1.84 -5.88
C VAL A 35 5.31 -0.34 -5.60
N GLN A 36 6.27 0.12 -4.78
CA GLN A 36 6.38 1.55 -4.52
C GLN A 36 6.70 2.34 -5.79
N ARG A 37 7.55 1.79 -6.65
CA ARG A 37 7.87 2.46 -7.91
C ARG A 37 6.63 2.58 -8.80
N ILE A 38 5.87 1.50 -8.92
CA ILE A 38 4.66 1.54 -9.72
C ILE A 38 3.66 2.52 -9.12
N ALA A 39 3.50 2.49 -7.79
CA ALA A 39 2.60 3.41 -7.11
C ALA A 39 2.98 4.85 -7.37
N HIS A 40 4.27 5.14 -7.32
CA HIS A 40 4.76 6.49 -7.61
C HIS A 40 4.40 6.90 -9.03
N ASN A 41 4.58 6.00 -9.99
CA ASN A 41 4.28 6.30 -11.38
C ASN A 41 2.80 6.49 -11.64
N MET A 42 1.95 5.88 -10.81
CA MET A 42 0.50 6.03 -10.92
C MET A 42 -0.03 7.14 -10.03
N ASN A 43 0.86 7.91 -9.40
CA ASN A 43 0.52 9.01 -8.50
C ASN A 43 -0.19 8.53 -7.24
N PHE A 44 0.07 7.30 -6.83
CA PHE A 44 -0.48 6.75 -5.60
C PHE A 44 0.48 7.04 -4.45
N TYR A 45 0.68 8.33 -4.16
CA TYR A 45 1.71 8.72 -3.20
C TYR A 45 1.38 8.27 -1.77
N GLU A 46 0.11 8.19 -1.45
CA GLU A 46 -0.27 7.70 -0.13
C GLU A 46 0.18 6.26 0.08
N LEU A 47 0.06 5.45 -0.97
CA LEU A 47 0.51 4.06 -0.89
C LEU A 47 2.01 3.98 -0.76
N VAL A 48 2.75 4.83 -1.48
CA VAL A 48 4.20 4.86 -1.37
C VAL A 48 4.61 5.10 0.09
N ILE A 49 3.99 6.09 0.71
CA ILE A 49 4.31 6.43 2.09
C ILE A 49 3.87 5.32 3.04
N PHE A 50 2.71 4.74 2.80
CA PHE A 50 2.21 3.68 3.65
C PHE A 50 3.16 2.48 3.64
N ILE A 51 3.63 2.08 2.48
CA ILE A 51 4.57 0.95 2.40
C ILE A 51 5.87 1.30 3.09
N GLU A 52 6.33 2.55 2.95
CA GLU A 52 7.57 2.96 3.56
C GLU A 52 7.50 2.90 5.09
N GLU A 53 6.37 3.30 5.65
CA GLU A 53 6.25 3.43 7.11
C GLU A 53 5.59 2.23 7.76
N HIS A 54 4.82 1.46 7.01
CA HIS A 54 4.03 0.35 7.56
C HIS A 54 4.15 -0.88 6.69
N ARG A 55 5.39 -1.25 6.37
CA ARG A 55 5.64 -2.36 5.46
C ARG A 55 5.02 -3.66 5.94
N GLU A 56 5.09 -3.93 7.25
CA GLU A 56 4.55 -5.16 7.81
C GLU A 56 3.04 -5.22 7.62
N GLU A 57 2.36 -4.11 7.79
CA GLU A 57 0.92 -4.07 7.59
C GLU A 57 0.57 -4.30 6.12
N TYR A 58 1.36 -3.72 5.22
CA TYR A 58 1.16 -3.95 3.80
C TYR A 58 1.30 -5.44 3.47
N VAL A 59 2.38 -6.06 3.95
CA VAL A 59 2.63 -7.48 3.67
C VAL A 59 1.51 -8.33 4.24
N HIS A 60 1.05 -8.01 5.44
CA HIS A 60 -0.05 -8.72 6.06
C HIS A 60 -1.31 -8.67 5.19
N PHE A 61 -1.59 -7.48 4.65
CA PHE A 61 -2.74 -7.34 3.77
C PHE A 61 -2.60 -8.21 2.51
N ILE A 62 -1.40 -8.25 1.93
CA ILE A 62 -1.18 -9.06 0.74
C ILE A 62 -1.37 -10.54 1.05
N MET A 63 -0.89 -10.99 2.22
CA MET A 63 -0.97 -12.39 2.59
C MET A 63 -2.39 -12.84 2.90
N TYR A 64 -3.16 -11.99 3.56
CA TYR A 64 -4.45 -12.41 4.10
C TYR A 64 -5.63 -11.70 3.47
N GLY A 65 -5.41 -10.70 2.64
CA GLY A 65 -6.49 -10.00 1.95
C GLY A 65 -7.19 -8.97 2.81
N GLU A 66 -6.68 -8.70 4.00
CA GLU A 66 -7.27 -7.68 4.86
C GLU A 66 -6.24 -7.15 5.83
N ALA A 67 -6.52 -5.96 6.31
CA ALA A 67 -5.60 -5.27 7.21
C ALA A 67 -5.73 -5.79 8.63
#